data_8677e4f3af71f48928007a1adc07d4d3
#
_entry.id   8677e4f3af71f48928007a1adc07d4d3
#
_cell.length_a   1.000
_cell.length_b   1.000
_cell.length_c   1.000
_cell.angle_alpha   90.00
_cell.angle_beta   90.00
_cell.angle_gamma   90.00
#
_symmetry.space_group_name_H-M   'P 1'
#
loop_
_entity.id
_entity.type
_entity.pdbx_description
1 polymer ?
#
loop_
_entity_poly.entity_id
_entity_poly.type
_entity_poly.pdbx_seq_one_letter_code
_entity_poly.pdbx_strand_id
1 'polypeptide(L)'
;MDKFGNKFGTSFQIKILSSLLSDRIFLQQMYDILKPEMFDSDANEWIVTKTLNHFDTFSQLPTLDVFKNEVDKVERDVLKSSIVDNLKQVWNGLESDDLEYVKEQSLEFCKNQTFKNAILESVDLLSDGKFDIIKSKIDNAMKAGQDTDIGHEYKEN
;
A
#
# COMPACT_ATOMS: atom_id res chain seq x y z
N MET A 1 13.19 11.13 8.05
CA MET A 1 13.90 12.05 7.29
C MET A 1 13.65 11.93 5.81
N ASP A 2 13.03 12.90 5.31
CA ASP A 2 12.44 12.78 4.00
C ASP A 2 13.05 13.66 2.95
N LYS A 3 14.29 14.09 3.23
CA LYS A 3 14.99 14.94 2.34
C LYS A 3 15.11 14.44 0.94
N PHE A 4 15.10 13.12 0.74
CA PHE A 4 15.32 12.55 -0.57
C PHE A 4 14.02 12.20 -1.26
N GLY A 5 12.99 12.98 -0.99
CA GLY A 5 11.78 12.85 -1.75
C GLY A 5 10.83 11.78 -1.28
N ASN A 6 10.75 11.58 0.00
CA ASN A 6 9.75 10.68 0.53
C ASN A 6 8.39 11.38 0.55
N LYS A 7 7.93 11.77 -0.64
CA LYS A 7 6.66 12.49 -0.76
C LYS A 7 5.46 11.59 -0.44
N PHE A 8 5.70 10.28 -0.36
CA PHE A 8 4.66 9.33 0.00
C PHE A 8 4.94 8.78 1.40
N GLY A 9 5.05 9.69 2.38
CA GLY A 9 5.35 9.31 3.74
C GLY A 9 4.15 8.77 4.51
N THR A 10 4.32 8.69 5.82
CA THR A 10 3.33 8.05 6.69
C THR A 10 1.92 8.64 6.54
N SER A 11 1.82 9.95 6.52
CA SER A 11 0.51 10.61 6.41
C SER A 11 -0.18 10.25 5.09
N PHE A 12 0.57 10.26 4.00
CA PHE A 12 0.01 9.92 2.70
C PHE A 12 -0.45 8.47 2.68
N GLN A 13 0.34 7.57 3.25
CA GLN A 13 0.01 6.14 3.26
C GLN A 13 -1.26 5.87 4.08
N ILE A 14 -1.44 6.57 5.19
CA ILE A 14 -2.68 6.49 5.96
C ILE A 14 -3.87 6.94 5.10
N LYS A 15 -3.69 7.99 4.31
CA LYS A 15 -4.78 8.49 3.46
C LYS A 15 -5.10 7.55 2.31
N ILE A 16 -4.12 6.80 1.82
CA ILE A 16 -4.41 5.75 0.85
C ILE A 16 -5.35 4.72 1.48
N LEU A 17 -5.06 4.32 2.72
CA LEU A 17 -5.93 3.37 3.42
C LEU A 17 -7.32 3.93 3.62
N SER A 18 -7.42 5.23 3.97
CA SER A 18 -8.73 5.87 4.09
C SER A 18 -9.48 5.86 2.76
N SER A 19 -8.77 6.09 1.66
CA SER A 19 -9.38 6.07 0.33
C SER A 19 -9.91 4.68 -0.02
N LEU A 20 -9.11 3.64 0.28
CA LEU A 20 -9.53 2.27 0.02
C LEU A 20 -10.77 1.90 0.82
N LEU A 21 -10.82 2.33 2.07
CA LEU A 21 -11.87 1.91 2.99
C LEU A 21 -13.11 2.79 2.94
N SER A 22 -13.10 3.84 2.12
CA SER A 22 -14.25 4.71 1.92
C SER A 22 -14.86 4.57 0.53
N ASP A 23 -14.19 3.86 -0.39
CA ASP A 23 -14.63 3.82 -1.79
C ASP A 23 -14.37 2.43 -2.37
N ARG A 24 -15.45 1.66 -2.48
CA ARG A 24 -15.37 0.29 -2.98
C ARG A 24 -14.84 0.23 -4.41
N ILE A 25 -15.22 1.19 -5.23
CA ILE A 25 -14.79 1.22 -6.63
C ILE A 25 -13.28 1.45 -6.70
N PHE A 26 -12.77 2.35 -5.88
CA PHE A 26 -11.34 2.59 -5.81
C PHE A 26 -10.58 1.34 -5.35
N LEU A 27 -11.08 0.66 -4.32
CA LEU A 27 -10.46 -0.59 -3.87
C LEU A 27 -10.45 -1.61 -5.00
N GLN A 28 -11.54 -1.74 -5.73
CA GLN A 28 -11.61 -2.68 -6.85
C GLN A 28 -10.57 -2.35 -7.92
N GLN A 29 -10.41 -1.07 -8.23
CA GLN A 29 -9.42 -0.62 -9.21
C GLN A 29 -8.00 -0.93 -8.78
N MET A 30 -7.73 -0.80 -7.49
CA MET A 30 -6.38 -0.97 -6.95
C MET A 30 -6.06 -2.41 -6.53
N TYR A 31 -7.06 -3.28 -6.54
CA TYR A 31 -6.92 -4.63 -5.98
C TYR A 31 -5.74 -5.41 -6.55
N ASP A 32 -5.55 -5.37 -7.86
CA ASP A 32 -4.48 -6.12 -8.51
C ASP A 32 -3.14 -5.37 -8.52
N ILE A 33 -3.16 -4.09 -8.22
CA ILE A 33 -1.97 -3.23 -8.32
C ILE A 33 -1.29 -3.05 -6.96
N LEU A 34 -2.10 -2.80 -5.94
CA LEU A 34 -1.60 -2.46 -4.61
C LEU A 34 -1.21 -3.73 -3.86
N LYS A 35 -0.01 -3.72 -3.27
CA LYS A 35 0.49 -4.85 -2.49
C LYS A 35 0.85 -4.39 -1.08
N PRO A 36 0.64 -5.25 -0.06
CA PRO A 36 0.97 -4.86 1.31
C PRO A 36 2.41 -4.41 1.50
N GLU A 37 3.35 -5.05 0.80
CA GLU A 37 4.76 -4.72 0.96
C GLU A 37 5.14 -3.34 0.42
N MET A 38 4.24 -2.67 -0.25
CA MET A 38 4.45 -1.29 -0.67
C MET A 38 4.36 -0.30 0.48
N PHE A 39 3.81 -0.72 1.61
CA PHE A 39 3.66 0.15 2.77
C PHE A 39 4.85 0.00 3.71
N ASP A 40 5.23 1.10 4.35
CA ASP A 40 6.49 1.16 5.10
C ASP A 40 6.41 0.60 6.51
N SER A 41 5.20 0.48 7.08
CA SER A 41 5.08 -0.02 8.46
C SER A 41 4.36 -1.36 8.49
N ASP A 42 4.73 -2.19 9.46
CA ASP A 42 4.09 -3.48 9.65
C ASP A 42 2.60 -3.32 9.91
N ALA A 43 2.21 -2.26 10.63
CA ALA A 43 0.81 -2.01 10.91
C ALA A 43 0.02 -1.73 9.64
N ASN A 44 0.56 -0.92 8.75
CA ASN A 44 -0.13 -0.62 7.49
C ASN A 44 -0.15 -1.83 6.56
N GLU A 45 0.92 -2.62 6.54
CA GLU A 45 0.92 -3.87 5.79
C GLU A 45 -0.20 -4.79 6.26
N TRP A 46 -0.37 -4.88 7.57
CA TRP A 46 -1.42 -5.71 8.16
C TRP A 46 -2.80 -5.21 7.73
N ILE A 47 -3.02 -3.90 7.80
CA ILE A 47 -4.31 -3.30 7.43
C ILE A 47 -4.62 -3.57 5.96
N VAL A 48 -3.64 -3.38 5.07
CA VAL A 48 -3.83 -3.64 3.65
C VAL A 48 -4.13 -5.11 3.41
N THR A 49 -3.38 -5.99 4.07
CA THR A 49 -3.58 -7.43 3.91
C THR A 49 -5.01 -7.82 4.28
N LYS A 50 -5.50 -7.32 5.42
CA LYS A 50 -6.86 -7.63 5.85
C LYS A 50 -7.90 -7.03 4.91
N THR A 51 -7.64 -5.82 4.41
CA THR A 51 -8.54 -5.15 3.48
C THR A 51 -8.68 -5.95 2.19
N LEU A 52 -7.56 -6.35 1.60
CA LEU A 52 -7.57 -7.09 0.34
C LEU A 52 -8.18 -8.47 0.51
N ASN A 53 -7.86 -9.16 1.61
CA ASN A 53 -8.42 -10.47 1.86
C ASN A 53 -9.93 -10.43 2.08
N HIS A 54 -10.41 -9.43 2.80
CA HIS A 54 -11.85 -9.27 3.01
C HIS A 54 -12.57 -8.98 1.70
N PHE A 55 -11.99 -8.11 0.88
CA PHE A 55 -12.58 -7.78 -0.41
C PHE A 55 -12.61 -9.00 -1.32
N ASP A 56 -11.53 -9.78 -1.31
CA ASP A 56 -11.45 -10.99 -2.12
C ASP A 56 -12.55 -12.00 -1.74
N THR A 57 -12.81 -12.13 -0.45
CA THR A 57 -13.78 -13.10 0.03
C THR A 57 -15.22 -12.62 -0.09
N PHE A 58 -15.48 -11.36 0.21
CA PHE A 58 -16.84 -10.84 0.35
C PHE A 58 -17.25 -9.80 -0.69
N SER A 59 -16.31 -9.33 -1.50
CA SER A 59 -16.52 -8.25 -2.47
C SER A 59 -17.07 -6.98 -1.84
N GLN A 60 -16.73 -6.74 -0.57
CA GLN A 60 -17.18 -5.59 0.21
C GLN A 60 -16.01 -4.97 0.96
N LEU A 61 -16.16 -3.70 1.31
CA LEU A 61 -15.21 -3.04 2.19
C LEU A 61 -15.32 -3.62 3.60
N PRO A 62 -14.19 -3.91 4.25
CA PRO A 62 -14.27 -4.28 5.66
C PRO A 62 -14.72 -3.10 6.51
N THR A 63 -15.51 -3.38 7.53
CA THR A 63 -15.98 -2.36 8.46
C THR A 63 -15.03 -2.26 9.64
N LEU A 64 -15.24 -1.24 10.47
CA LEU A 64 -14.44 -1.11 11.69
C LEU A 64 -14.60 -2.34 12.60
N ASP A 65 -15.80 -2.90 12.67
CA ASP A 65 -16.04 -4.09 13.49
C ASP A 65 -15.23 -5.29 13.01
N VAL A 66 -15.09 -5.44 11.69
CA VAL A 66 -14.24 -6.49 11.12
C VAL A 66 -12.81 -6.32 11.63
N PHE A 67 -12.28 -5.09 11.55
CA PHE A 67 -10.92 -4.84 12.01
C PHE A 67 -10.77 -5.07 13.50
N LYS A 68 -11.77 -4.67 14.31
CA LYS A 68 -11.71 -4.91 15.75
C LYS A 68 -11.62 -6.40 16.08
N ASN A 69 -12.38 -7.23 15.38
CA ASN A 69 -12.31 -8.66 15.57
C ASN A 69 -10.96 -9.24 15.17
N GLU A 70 -10.42 -8.75 14.04
CA GLU A 70 -9.14 -9.27 13.55
C GLU A 70 -7.97 -8.81 14.40
N VAL A 71 -8.02 -7.59 14.93
CA VAL A 71 -6.97 -7.06 15.80
C VAL A 71 -6.83 -7.90 17.06
N ASP A 72 -7.95 -8.39 17.59
CA ASP A 72 -7.91 -9.22 18.81
C ASP A 72 -7.09 -10.49 18.64
N LYS A 73 -6.91 -10.93 17.39
CA LYS A 73 -6.14 -12.15 17.11
C LYS A 73 -4.64 -11.90 17.01
N VAL A 74 -4.22 -10.65 17.00
CA VAL A 74 -2.81 -10.29 16.91
C VAL A 74 -2.15 -10.52 18.27
N GLU A 75 -1.09 -11.31 18.29
CA GLU A 75 -0.46 -11.70 19.55
C GLU A 75 0.63 -10.75 20.04
N ARG A 76 1.35 -10.12 19.10
CA ARG A 76 2.43 -9.19 19.45
C ARG A 76 1.84 -7.87 19.91
N ASP A 77 2.10 -7.51 21.16
CA ASP A 77 1.50 -6.30 21.75
C ASP A 77 1.91 -5.02 21.05
N VAL A 78 3.18 -4.91 20.66
CA VAL A 78 3.66 -3.72 19.98
C VAL A 78 2.97 -3.54 18.63
N LEU A 79 2.87 -4.61 17.85
CA LEU A 79 2.19 -4.56 16.57
C LEU A 79 0.71 -4.23 16.75
N LYS A 80 0.07 -4.88 17.72
CA LYS A 80 -1.35 -4.66 17.99
C LYS A 80 -1.62 -3.20 18.32
N SER A 81 -0.79 -2.60 19.16
CA SER A 81 -0.92 -1.20 19.53
C SER A 81 -0.76 -0.28 18.32
N SER A 82 0.23 -0.57 17.46
CA SER A 82 0.46 0.21 16.26
C SER A 82 -0.71 0.11 15.28
N ILE A 83 -1.28 -1.09 15.15
CA ILE A 83 -2.44 -1.29 14.28
C ILE A 83 -3.62 -0.45 14.79
N VAL A 84 -3.88 -0.49 16.09
CA VAL A 84 -4.99 0.27 16.68
C VAL A 84 -4.81 1.76 16.42
N ASP A 85 -3.60 2.28 16.65
CA ASP A 85 -3.32 3.69 16.42
C ASP A 85 -3.52 4.06 14.95
N ASN A 86 -3.04 3.23 14.05
CA ASN A 86 -3.17 3.51 12.62
C ASN A 86 -4.62 3.42 12.16
N LEU A 87 -5.38 2.46 12.67
CA LEU A 87 -6.79 2.35 12.35
C LEU A 87 -7.57 3.58 12.78
N LYS A 88 -7.22 4.15 13.94
CA LYS A 88 -7.85 5.39 14.38
C LYS A 88 -7.60 6.52 13.38
N GLN A 89 -6.36 6.64 12.92
CA GLN A 89 -6.03 7.66 11.94
C GLN A 89 -6.74 7.43 10.62
N VAL A 90 -6.81 6.18 10.18
CA VAL A 90 -7.51 5.83 8.93
C VAL A 90 -8.98 6.22 9.03
N TRP A 91 -9.63 5.86 10.13
CA TRP A 91 -11.04 6.14 10.28
C TRP A 91 -11.32 7.64 10.44
N ASN A 92 -10.43 8.37 11.08
CA ASN A 92 -10.56 9.83 11.16
C ASN A 92 -10.41 10.49 9.79
N GLY A 93 -9.77 9.83 8.85
CA GLY A 93 -9.51 10.37 7.53
C GLY A 93 -10.50 9.97 6.44
N LEU A 94 -11.53 9.18 6.77
CA LEU A 94 -12.46 8.68 5.74
C LEU A 94 -13.19 9.77 4.98
N GLU A 95 -13.34 10.95 5.57
CA GLU A 95 -14.04 12.06 4.92
C GLU A 95 -13.12 13.25 4.65
N SER A 96 -11.82 12.99 4.56
CA SER A 96 -10.86 14.05 4.26
C SER A 96 -11.10 14.64 2.87
N ASP A 97 -10.86 15.93 2.75
CA ASP A 97 -11.13 16.66 1.49
C ASP A 97 -10.16 16.31 0.38
N ASP A 98 -9.00 15.77 0.72
CA ASP A 98 -7.96 15.52 -0.28
C ASP A 98 -7.88 14.08 -0.75
N LEU A 99 -8.90 13.26 -0.49
CA LEU A 99 -8.85 11.86 -0.91
C LEU A 99 -8.85 11.70 -2.44
N GLU A 100 -9.50 12.59 -3.17
CA GLU A 100 -9.44 12.51 -4.63
C GLU A 100 -8.02 12.73 -5.14
N TYR A 101 -7.30 13.68 -4.55
CA TYR A 101 -5.90 13.88 -4.88
C TYR A 101 -5.08 12.63 -4.54
N VAL A 102 -5.34 12.04 -3.37
CA VAL A 102 -4.63 10.85 -2.94
C VAL A 102 -4.86 9.70 -3.90
N LYS A 103 -6.11 9.53 -4.37
CA LYS A 103 -6.42 8.48 -5.35
C LYS A 103 -5.66 8.69 -6.65
N GLU A 104 -5.57 9.93 -7.11
CA GLU A 104 -4.83 10.25 -8.33
C GLU A 104 -3.35 9.91 -8.21
N GLN A 105 -2.80 10.09 -7.02
CA GLN A 105 -1.37 9.85 -6.77
C GLN A 105 -1.05 8.40 -6.41
N SER A 106 -2.07 7.55 -6.23
CA SER A 106 -1.86 6.21 -5.73
C SER A 106 -1.06 5.32 -6.68
N LEU A 107 -1.24 5.47 -7.99
CA LEU A 107 -0.45 4.70 -8.95
C LEU A 107 1.01 5.10 -8.89
N GLU A 108 1.28 6.38 -8.74
CA GLU A 108 2.65 6.86 -8.58
C GLU A 108 3.27 6.34 -7.29
N PHE A 109 2.47 6.27 -6.23
CA PHE A 109 2.91 5.66 -4.98
C PHE A 109 3.33 4.20 -5.20
N CYS A 110 2.51 3.43 -5.90
CA CYS A 110 2.80 2.03 -6.15
C CYS A 110 4.09 1.85 -6.94
N LYS A 111 4.29 2.67 -7.98
CA LYS A 111 5.52 2.66 -8.77
C LYS A 111 6.72 2.97 -7.89
N ASN A 112 6.61 4.04 -7.12
CA ASN A 112 7.70 4.50 -6.26
C ASN A 112 8.11 3.42 -5.26
N GLN A 113 7.13 2.80 -4.61
CA GLN A 113 7.42 1.80 -3.59
C GLN A 113 7.94 0.49 -4.19
N THR A 114 7.41 0.10 -5.33
CA THR A 114 7.91 -1.10 -6.03
C THR A 114 9.38 -0.93 -6.40
N PHE A 115 9.73 0.22 -6.95
CA PHE A 115 11.11 0.50 -7.35
C PHE A 115 12.02 0.61 -6.13
N LYS A 116 11.57 1.30 -5.10
CA LYS A 116 12.30 1.44 -3.85
C LYS A 116 12.61 0.07 -3.23
N ASN A 117 11.62 -0.81 -3.18
CA ASN A 117 11.81 -2.14 -2.62
C ASN A 117 12.78 -2.98 -3.46
N ALA A 118 12.71 -2.85 -4.77
CA ALA A 118 13.65 -3.54 -5.66
C ALA A 118 15.08 -3.08 -5.40
N ILE A 119 15.29 -1.79 -5.21
CA ILE A 119 16.60 -1.24 -4.89
C ILE A 119 17.11 -1.76 -3.55
N LEU A 120 16.25 -1.74 -2.53
CA LEU A 120 16.64 -2.21 -1.19
C LEU A 120 17.00 -3.69 -1.19
N GLU A 121 16.24 -4.51 -1.92
CA GLU A 121 16.55 -5.93 -2.05
C GLU A 121 17.86 -6.15 -2.79
N SER A 122 18.15 -5.29 -3.76
CA SER A 122 19.37 -5.40 -4.55
C SER A 122 20.63 -5.17 -3.72
N VAL A 123 20.52 -4.41 -2.62
CA VAL A 123 21.69 -4.17 -1.76
C VAL A 123 22.23 -5.49 -1.20
N ASP A 124 21.35 -6.36 -0.72
CA ASP A 124 21.76 -7.65 -0.17
C ASP A 124 22.29 -8.57 -1.29
N LEU A 125 21.62 -8.56 -2.43
CA LEU A 125 22.03 -9.39 -3.55
C LEU A 125 23.37 -8.96 -4.10
N LEU A 126 23.69 -7.67 -4.04
CA LEU A 126 24.96 -7.15 -4.49
C LEU A 126 26.10 -7.72 -3.64
N SER A 127 25.91 -7.81 -2.33
CA SER A 127 26.90 -8.39 -1.42
C SER A 127 27.20 -9.83 -1.78
N ASP A 128 26.21 -10.56 -2.30
CA ASP A 128 26.36 -11.96 -2.69
C ASP A 128 26.81 -12.14 -4.14
N GLY A 129 27.01 -11.07 -4.88
CA GLY A 129 27.44 -11.13 -6.28
C GLY A 129 26.38 -11.63 -7.24
N LYS A 130 25.12 -11.54 -6.88
CA LYS A 130 24.01 -12.07 -7.69
C LYS A 130 23.49 -11.04 -8.67
N PHE A 131 24.32 -10.64 -9.61
CA PHE A 131 24.02 -9.52 -10.52
C PHE A 131 22.85 -9.79 -11.46
N ASP A 132 22.70 -11.02 -11.94
CA ASP A 132 21.59 -11.36 -12.83
C ASP A 132 20.25 -11.24 -12.14
N ILE A 133 20.21 -11.60 -10.85
CA ILE A 133 18.98 -11.50 -10.08
C ILE A 133 18.64 -10.03 -9.84
N ILE A 134 19.65 -9.19 -9.57
CA ILE A 134 19.45 -7.75 -9.40
C ILE A 134 18.84 -7.16 -10.66
N LYS A 135 19.42 -7.48 -11.82
CA LYS A 135 18.92 -6.96 -13.09
C LYS A 135 17.46 -7.35 -13.28
N SER A 136 17.15 -8.61 -13.00
CA SER A 136 15.79 -9.11 -13.15
C SER A 136 14.80 -8.36 -12.25
N LYS A 137 15.19 -8.11 -11.00
CA LYS A 137 14.33 -7.38 -10.06
C LYS A 137 14.06 -5.95 -10.51
N ILE A 138 15.09 -5.27 -10.99
CA ILE A 138 14.94 -3.88 -11.45
C ILE A 138 14.07 -3.85 -12.72
N ASP A 139 14.32 -4.76 -13.66
CA ASP A 139 13.53 -4.83 -14.89
C ASP A 139 12.06 -5.09 -14.58
N ASN A 140 11.78 -6.01 -13.65
CA ASN A 140 10.40 -6.31 -13.26
C ASN A 140 9.72 -5.12 -12.59
N ALA A 141 10.45 -4.37 -11.76
CA ALA A 141 9.89 -3.20 -11.10
C ALA A 141 9.54 -2.12 -12.12
N MET A 142 10.40 -1.94 -13.12
CA MET A 142 10.13 -0.95 -14.18
C MET A 142 8.94 -1.37 -15.02
N LYS A 143 8.82 -2.66 -15.31
CA LYS A 143 7.70 -3.16 -16.07
C LYS A 143 6.38 -2.99 -15.33
N ALA A 144 6.38 -3.26 -14.03
CA ALA A 144 5.19 -3.07 -13.21
C ALA A 144 4.76 -1.61 -13.23
N GLY A 145 5.72 -0.67 -13.21
CA GLY A 145 5.41 0.74 -13.31
C GLY A 145 4.76 1.10 -14.63
N GLN A 146 5.24 0.50 -15.72
CA GLN A 146 4.66 0.74 -17.04
C GLN A 146 3.24 0.21 -17.13
N ASP A 147 3.01 -0.98 -16.59
CA ASP A 147 1.67 -1.55 -16.59
C ASP A 147 0.70 -0.68 -15.80
N THR A 148 1.19 -0.12 -14.69
CA THR A 148 0.40 0.78 -13.87
C THR A 148 0.05 2.06 -14.65
N ASP A 149 1.02 2.62 -15.38
CA ASP A 149 0.79 3.81 -16.20
C ASP A 149 -0.25 3.55 -17.29
N ILE A 150 -0.15 2.42 -17.94
CA ILE A 150 -1.12 2.06 -18.99
C ILE A 150 -2.52 1.98 -18.40
N GLY A 151 -2.65 1.37 -17.23
CA GLY A 151 -3.94 1.28 -16.54
C GLY A 151 -4.49 2.66 -16.22
N HIS A 152 -3.64 3.57 -15.81
CA HIS A 152 -4.04 4.93 -15.47
C HIS A 152 -4.55 5.67 -16.72
N GLU A 153 -3.82 5.59 -17.81
CA GLU A 153 -4.22 6.24 -19.06
C GLU A 153 -5.57 5.71 -19.54
N TYR A 154 -5.73 4.43 -19.49
CA TYR A 154 -6.96 3.79 -19.93
C TYR A 154 -8.16 4.30 -19.13
N LYS A 155 -7.95 4.51 -17.86
CA LYS A 155 -8.98 4.97 -16.96
C LYS A 155 -9.46 6.38 -17.29
N GLU A 156 -8.61 7.20 -17.86
CA GLU A 156 -8.97 8.57 -18.19
C GLU A 156 -9.83 8.66 -19.45
N ASN A 157 -9.87 7.64 -20.22
CA ASN A 157 -10.71 7.61 -21.40
C ASN A 157 -12.14 7.26 -21.09
#